data_32f87c3a6fc2362b63c258b1f6bb6082
#
_entry.id   32f87c3a6fc2362b63c258b1f6bb6082
#
_cell.length_a   1.000
_cell.length_b   1.000
_cell.length_c   1.000
_cell.angle_alpha   90.00
_cell.angle_beta   90.00
_cell.angle_gamma   90.00
#
_symmetry.space_group_name_H-M   'P 1'
#
loop_
_entity.id
_entity.type
_entity.pdbx_description
1 polymer ?
#
loop_
_entity_poly.entity_id
_entity_poly.type
_entity_poly.pdbx_seq_one_letter_code
_entity_poly.pdbx_strand_id
1 'polypeptide(L)'
;MTTVKSKVTIKGTKDGLVFFMDDSCSFEELLTDLREKIEHSHQQILSGPLIRVSIKLGKRYCTHEQQEELTKIIRQKGNLVIHLVEADVITREEAFAERLKSSFHVQVHTIRSGQVLEMEGDILLLGDVNPGGTIRSTGSIYVLGHLRGYAHAGFSGDTEAIIAAAVMNPTQLRIGEVVSKPGEEWTKNSGGTEFAYLENETMLVAKMNYLPRIRPELGEKKA
;
A
#
# COMPACT_ATOMS: atom_id res chain seq x y z
N MET A 1 -5.75 -30.47 38.52
CA MET A 1 -4.64 -29.78 37.89
C MET A 1 -5.18 -28.94 36.73
N THR A 2 -5.33 -27.66 36.93
CA THR A 2 -5.86 -26.74 35.91
C THR A 2 -4.72 -26.57 34.89
N THR A 3 -4.89 -27.10 33.69
CA THR A 3 -3.96 -26.88 32.57
C THR A 3 -3.97 -25.39 32.26
N VAL A 4 -2.92 -24.67 32.65
CA VAL A 4 -2.76 -23.26 32.29
C VAL A 4 -2.62 -23.22 30.76
N LYS A 5 -3.65 -22.73 30.10
CA LYS A 5 -3.65 -22.58 28.64
C LYS A 5 -2.52 -21.59 28.27
N SER A 6 -1.56 -22.03 27.51
CA SER A 6 -0.46 -21.19 27.04
C SER A 6 -0.99 -19.98 26.24
N LYS A 7 -0.53 -18.79 26.59
CA LYS A 7 -0.95 -17.52 25.96
C LYS A 7 -0.17 -17.23 24.64
N VAL A 8 1.02 -17.81 24.53
CA VAL A 8 1.85 -17.71 23.34
C VAL A 8 2.20 -19.10 22.83
N THR A 9 1.95 -19.39 21.57
CA THR A 9 2.35 -20.66 20.92
C THR A 9 3.37 -20.36 19.84
N ILE A 10 4.54 -21.00 19.91
CA ILE A 10 5.61 -20.86 18.92
C ILE A 10 5.61 -22.09 18.03
N LYS A 11 5.51 -21.90 16.72
CA LYS A 11 5.56 -22.96 15.72
C LYS A 11 6.65 -22.69 14.70
N GLY A 12 7.41 -23.75 14.35
CA GLY A 12 8.36 -23.72 13.25
C GLY A 12 7.65 -23.87 11.91
N THR A 13 8.06 -23.12 10.93
CA THR A 13 7.65 -23.23 9.53
C THR A 13 8.89 -23.33 8.62
N LYS A 14 8.70 -23.57 7.33
CA LYS A 14 9.80 -23.55 6.35
C LYS A 14 10.49 -22.19 6.25
N ASP A 15 9.76 -21.11 6.54
CA ASP A 15 10.21 -19.73 6.38
C ASP A 15 10.68 -19.09 7.70
N GLY A 16 10.62 -19.81 8.83
CA GLY A 16 11.02 -19.32 10.14
C GLY A 16 10.08 -19.71 11.26
N LEU A 17 9.89 -18.86 12.25
CA LEU A 17 9.02 -19.09 13.40
C LEU A 17 7.75 -18.23 13.30
N VAL A 18 6.64 -18.81 13.72
CA VAL A 18 5.37 -18.10 13.88
C VAL A 18 4.97 -18.11 15.35
N PHE A 19 4.78 -16.92 15.89
CA PHE A 19 4.31 -16.67 17.26
C PHE A 19 2.81 -16.40 17.21
N PHE A 20 2.01 -17.32 17.68
CA PHE A 20 0.56 -17.16 17.83
C PHE A 20 0.26 -16.60 19.22
N MET A 21 -0.34 -15.43 19.28
CA MET A 21 -0.73 -14.76 20.50
C MET A 21 -2.20 -15.08 20.82
N ASP A 22 -2.49 -15.45 22.07
CA ASP A 22 -3.88 -15.65 22.51
C ASP A 22 -4.58 -14.29 22.62
N ASP A 23 -5.67 -14.10 21.90
CA ASP A 23 -6.45 -12.87 21.89
C ASP A 23 -7.47 -12.76 23.01
N SER A 24 -7.62 -13.82 23.84
CA SER A 24 -8.60 -13.91 24.93
C SER A 24 -8.06 -13.55 26.33
N CYS A 25 -6.74 -13.36 26.48
CA CYS A 25 -6.09 -12.99 27.75
C CYS A 25 -5.78 -11.49 27.81
N SER A 26 -5.38 -10.97 28.97
CA SER A 26 -4.88 -9.60 29.07
C SER A 26 -3.53 -9.44 28.33
N PHE A 27 -3.18 -8.21 27.96
CA PHE A 27 -1.90 -7.94 27.29
C PHE A 27 -0.71 -8.21 28.22
N GLU A 28 -0.86 -7.92 29.53
CA GLU A 28 0.18 -8.17 30.52
C GLU A 28 0.45 -9.68 30.74
N GLU A 29 -0.62 -10.50 30.78
CA GLU A 29 -0.48 -11.95 30.85
C GLU A 29 0.21 -12.52 29.61
N LEU A 30 -0.09 -11.96 28.43
CA LEU A 30 0.55 -12.31 27.18
C LEU A 30 2.06 -12.02 27.22
N LEU A 31 2.45 -10.81 27.68
CA LEU A 31 3.84 -10.43 27.78
C LEU A 31 4.61 -11.30 28.79
N THR A 32 3.97 -11.68 29.88
CA THR A 32 4.57 -12.55 30.91
C THR A 32 4.89 -13.93 30.33
N ASP A 33 3.90 -14.57 29.66
CA ASP A 33 4.09 -15.89 29.01
C ASP A 33 5.11 -15.81 27.86
N LEU A 34 5.14 -14.69 27.11
CA LEU A 34 6.11 -14.45 26.06
C LEU A 34 7.54 -14.39 26.60
N ARG A 35 7.76 -13.65 27.70
CA ARG A 35 9.08 -13.56 28.36
C ARG A 35 9.56 -14.91 28.86
N GLU A 36 8.70 -15.64 29.57
CA GLU A 36 9.02 -17.00 30.07
C GLU A 36 9.42 -17.94 28.92
N LYS A 37 8.70 -17.92 27.80
CA LYS A 37 8.98 -18.77 26.65
C LYS A 37 10.29 -18.40 25.94
N ILE A 38 10.56 -17.14 25.80
CA ILE A 38 11.80 -16.67 25.19
C ILE A 38 12.99 -16.99 26.10
N GLU A 39 12.84 -16.88 27.42
CA GLU A 39 13.93 -17.11 28.37
C GLU A 39 14.18 -18.59 28.67
N HIS A 40 13.12 -19.40 28.85
CA HIS A 40 13.27 -20.72 29.45
C HIS A 40 12.81 -21.90 28.59
N SER A 41 11.78 -21.75 27.75
CA SER A 41 11.09 -22.91 27.20
C SER A 41 11.52 -23.37 25.80
N HIS A 42 12.24 -22.56 25.04
CA HIS A 42 12.54 -22.87 23.62
C HIS A 42 14.00 -22.61 23.23
N GLN A 43 14.96 -22.79 24.15
CA GLN A 43 16.38 -22.52 23.88
C GLN A 43 16.91 -23.26 22.66
N GLN A 44 16.49 -24.51 22.39
CA GLN A 44 16.93 -25.29 21.24
C GLN A 44 16.33 -24.78 19.91
N ILE A 45 15.10 -24.27 19.92
CA ILE A 45 14.42 -23.75 18.72
C ILE A 45 14.85 -22.31 18.43
N LEU A 46 15.15 -21.55 19.50
CA LEU A 46 15.52 -20.13 19.42
C LEU A 46 17.04 -19.90 19.31
N SER A 47 17.88 -20.96 19.42
CA SER A 47 19.33 -20.89 19.25
C SER A 47 19.72 -21.33 17.84
N GLY A 48 20.34 -20.43 17.09
CA GLY A 48 20.77 -20.72 15.71
C GLY A 48 21.13 -19.44 14.95
N PRO A 49 21.30 -19.53 13.61
CA PRO A 49 21.49 -18.34 12.77
C PRO A 49 20.26 -17.43 12.82
N LEU A 50 20.31 -16.28 12.17
CA LEU A 50 19.20 -15.34 12.09
C LEU A 50 17.91 -16.05 11.64
N ILE A 51 16.88 -16.01 12.48
CA ILE A 51 15.59 -16.65 12.26
C ILE A 51 14.53 -15.57 12.02
N ARG A 52 13.78 -15.70 10.95
CA ARG A 52 12.62 -14.84 10.68
C ARG A 52 11.47 -15.19 11.60
N VAL A 53 10.81 -14.17 12.14
CA VAL A 53 9.67 -14.31 13.05
C VAL A 53 8.47 -13.57 12.48
N SER A 54 7.34 -14.26 12.37
CA SER A 54 6.03 -13.67 12.12
C SER A 54 5.19 -13.73 13.40
N ILE A 55 4.52 -12.65 13.75
CA ILE A 55 3.67 -12.53 14.91
C ILE A 55 2.23 -12.49 14.45
N LYS A 56 1.38 -13.41 14.96
CA LYS A 56 -0.06 -13.42 14.70
C LYS A 56 -0.82 -13.07 15.96
N LEU A 57 -1.48 -11.93 15.95
CA LEU A 57 -2.20 -11.35 17.08
C LEU A 57 -3.66 -11.85 17.17
N GLY A 58 -4.17 -12.55 16.14
CA GLY A 58 -5.56 -12.95 16.05
C GLY A 58 -6.48 -11.73 16.04
N LYS A 59 -7.57 -11.80 16.80
CA LYS A 59 -8.55 -10.71 16.94
C LYS A 59 -8.15 -9.65 17.97
N ARG A 60 -6.89 -9.62 18.40
CA ARG A 60 -6.36 -8.61 19.31
C ARG A 60 -5.86 -7.40 18.51
N TYR A 61 -6.47 -6.25 18.74
CA TYR A 61 -5.87 -4.98 18.35
C TYR A 61 -4.75 -4.63 19.33
N CYS A 62 -3.58 -4.30 18.82
CA CYS A 62 -2.46 -3.79 19.59
C CYS A 62 -2.12 -2.38 19.08
N THR A 63 -1.98 -1.43 20.00
CA THR A 63 -1.47 -0.10 19.66
C THR A 63 -0.01 -0.19 19.19
N HIS A 64 0.48 0.86 18.55
CA HIS A 64 1.87 0.92 18.12
C HIS A 64 2.86 0.69 19.30
N GLU A 65 2.59 1.30 20.45
CA GLU A 65 3.38 1.11 21.66
C GLU A 65 3.41 -0.34 22.15
N GLN A 66 2.26 -1.01 22.12
CA GLN A 66 2.13 -2.42 22.48
C GLN A 66 2.87 -3.34 21.49
N GLN A 67 2.81 -3.03 20.19
CA GLN A 67 3.56 -3.78 19.17
C GLN A 67 5.07 -3.57 19.34
N GLU A 68 5.52 -2.36 19.67
CA GLU A 68 6.91 -2.10 19.98
C GLU A 68 7.40 -2.86 21.20
N GLU A 69 6.58 -2.96 22.26
CA GLU A 69 6.92 -3.72 23.46
C GLU A 69 7.07 -5.22 23.17
N LEU A 70 6.12 -5.82 22.44
CA LEU A 70 6.22 -7.20 21.97
C LEU A 70 7.49 -7.42 21.14
N THR A 71 7.74 -6.52 20.20
CA THR A 71 8.90 -6.54 19.32
C THR A 71 10.21 -6.46 20.10
N LYS A 72 10.28 -5.59 21.10
CA LYS A 72 11.44 -5.40 21.96
C LYS A 72 11.78 -6.67 22.74
N ILE A 73 10.78 -7.35 23.31
CA ILE A 73 10.98 -8.60 24.05
C ILE A 73 11.55 -9.69 23.12
N ILE A 74 11.01 -9.83 21.91
CA ILE A 74 11.46 -10.85 20.96
C ILE A 74 12.88 -10.56 20.47
N ARG A 75 13.21 -9.30 20.20
CA ARG A 75 14.54 -8.88 19.75
C ARG A 75 15.64 -9.04 20.80
N GLN A 76 15.32 -9.16 22.09
CA GLN A 76 16.31 -9.38 23.16
C GLN A 76 17.15 -10.65 22.95
N LYS A 77 16.65 -11.64 22.22
CA LYS A 77 17.43 -12.84 21.86
C LYS A 77 18.50 -12.63 20.80
N GLY A 78 18.53 -11.49 20.13
CA GLY A 78 19.58 -11.10 19.20
C GLY A 78 19.62 -11.82 17.85
N ASN A 79 19.06 -13.03 17.74
CA ASN A 79 19.01 -13.83 16.51
C ASN A 79 17.60 -13.91 15.88
N LEU A 80 16.59 -13.27 16.50
CA LEU A 80 15.22 -13.25 16.01
C LEU A 80 14.93 -11.93 15.27
N VAL A 81 14.61 -12.03 13.98
CA VAL A 81 14.28 -10.88 13.13
C VAL A 81 12.80 -10.90 12.82
N ILE A 82 12.07 -9.89 13.33
CA ILE A 82 10.65 -9.78 13.06
C ILE A 82 10.47 -9.33 11.61
N HIS A 83 9.75 -10.16 10.87
CA HIS A 83 9.42 -9.94 9.46
C HIS A 83 8.01 -9.37 9.29
N LEU A 84 7.05 -9.83 10.10
CA LEU A 84 5.65 -9.50 9.95
C LEU A 84 4.94 -9.52 11.31
N VAL A 85 4.02 -8.56 11.51
CA VAL A 85 3.06 -8.54 12.62
C VAL A 85 1.67 -8.43 11.98
N GLU A 86 0.86 -9.45 12.17
CA GLU A 86 -0.51 -9.54 11.62
C GLU A 86 -1.53 -9.55 12.74
N ALA A 87 -2.61 -8.78 12.54
CA ALA A 87 -3.85 -8.86 13.32
C ALA A 87 -5.04 -9.03 12.37
N ASP A 88 -6.05 -9.80 12.81
CA ASP A 88 -7.29 -10.00 12.05
C ASP A 88 -8.27 -8.81 12.20
N VAL A 89 -7.86 -7.77 12.93
CA VAL A 89 -8.65 -6.58 13.23
C VAL A 89 -7.84 -5.32 13.02
N ILE A 90 -8.51 -4.28 12.53
CA ILE A 90 -7.99 -2.92 12.38
C ILE A 90 -8.93 -1.95 13.10
N THR A 91 -8.50 -0.75 13.39
CA THR A 91 -9.39 0.29 13.93
C THR A 91 -10.39 0.75 12.88
N ARG A 92 -11.48 1.39 13.33
CA ARG A 92 -12.45 1.99 12.39
C ARG A 92 -11.82 3.13 11.60
N GLU A 93 -10.90 3.86 12.21
CA GLU A 93 -10.14 4.94 11.58
C GLU A 93 -9.20 4.41 10.49
N GLU A 94 -8.46 3.33 10.78
CA GLU A 94 -7.60 2.66 9.78
C GLU A 94 -8.43 2.08 8.64
N ALA A 95 -9.54 1.39 8.94
CA ALA A 95 -10.46 0.86 7.94
C ALA A 95 -11.07 1.97 7.06
N PHE A 96 -11.39 3.12 7.66
CA PHE A 96 -11.90 4.27 6.93
C PHE A 96 -10.84 4.91 6.04
N ALA A 97 -9.61 5.07 6.57
CA ALA A 97 -8.48 5.60 5.80
C ALA A 97 -8.10 4.68 4.63
N GLU A 98 -8.10 3.36 4.85
CA GLU A 98 -7.85 2.38 3.78
C GLU A 98 -8.97 2.40 2.72
N ARG A 99 -10.22 2.56 3.15
CA ARG A 99 -11.37 2.71 2.25
C ARG A 99 -11.30 4.00 1.43
N LEU A 100 -10.83 5.11 2.01
CA LEU A 100 -10.60 6.36 1.28
C LEU A 100 -9.49 6.20 0.24
N LYS A 101 -8.37 5.55 0.60
CA LYS A 101 -7.27 5.26 -0.34
C LYS A 101 -7.72 4.40 -1.52
N SER A 102 -8.64 3.46 -1.32
CA SER A 102 -9.21 2.60 -2.35
C SER A 102 -10.47 3.18 -3.00
N SER A 103 -10.88 4.41 -2.65
CA SER A 103 -12.08 5.03 -3.23
C SER A 103 -11.86 5.37 -4.70
N PHE A 104 -12.94 5.23 -5.47
CA PHE A 104 -12.97 5.56 -6.90
C PHE A 104 -14.01 6.66 -7.12
N HIS A 105 -13.57 7.82 -7.58
CA HIS A 105 -14.40 9.00 -7.74
C HIS A 105 -14.69 9.28 -9.21
N VAL A 106 -15.98 9.32 -9.57
CA VAL A 106 -16.40 9.72 -10.91
C VAL A 106 -16.74 11.20 -10.90
N GLN A 107 -16.11 11.96 -11.79
CA GLN A 107 -16.32 13.40 -11.99
C GLN A 107 -16.76 13.66 -13.42
N VAL A 108 -17.83 14.48 -13.61
CA VAL A 108 -18.43 14.73 -14.92
C VAL A 108 -18.38 16.22 -15.19
N HIS A 109 -17.22 16.72 -15.55
CA HIS A 109 -17.02 18.13 -15.93
C HIS A 109 -15.67 18.34 -16.62
N THR A 110 -15.47 19.52 -17.18
CA THR A 110 -14.18 19.95 -17.73
C THR A 110 -13.44 20.80 -16.72
N ILE A 111 -12.17 20.48 -16.48
CA ILE A 111 -11.26 21.27 -15.64
C ILE A 111 -10.65 22.37 -16.50
N ARG A 112 -10.97 23.63 -16.17
CA ARG A 112 -10.54 24.81 -16.92
C ARG A 112 -9.26 25.39 -16.34
N SER A 113 -8.64 26.32 -17.10
CA SER A 113 -7.48 27.07 -16.62
C SER A 113 -7.69 27.69 -15.24
N GLY A 114 -6.74 27.51 -14.33
CA GLY A 114 -6.81 27.98 -12.94
C GLY A 114 -7.65 27.11 -12.00
N GLN A 115 -8.33 26.08 -12.50
CA GLN A 115 -9.06 25.14 -11.64
C GLN A 115 -8.18 23.98 -11.22
N VAL A 116 -8.36 23.52 -9.98
CA VAL A 116 -7.69 22.36 -9.39
C VAL A 116 -8.77 21.38 -8.92
N LEU A 117 -8.74 20.17 -9.42
CA LEU A 117 -9.46 19.02 -8.88
C LEU A 117 -8.48 18.15 -8.11
N GLU A 118 -8.69 18.00 -6.80
CA GLU A 118 -7.88 17.18 -5.92
C GLU A 118 -8.76 16.22 -5.13
N MET A 119 -8.41 14.94 -5.11
CA MET A 119 -9.17 13.89 -4.42
C MET A 119 -8.25 12.81 -3.86
N GLU A 120 -8.70 12.16 -2.79
CA GLU A 120 -8.09 10.92 -2.28
C GLU A 120 -8.65 9.72 -3.04
N GLY A 121 -7.80 8.73 -3.36
CA GLY A 121 -8.18 7.56 -4.14
C GLY A 121 -8.05 7.78 -5.65
N ASP A 122 -8.72 6.94 -6.45
CA ASP A 122 -8.67 6.99 -7.91
C ASP A 122 -9.71 7.97 -8.47
N ILE A 123 -9.38 8.68 -9.55
CA ILE A 123 -10.30 9.60 -10.24
C ILE A 123 -10.61 9.12 -11.65
N LEU A 124 -11.89 9.03 -11.99
CA LEU A 124 -12.38 8.95 -13.37
C LEU A 124 -13.01 10.29 -13.76
N LEU A 125 -12.37 11.02 -14.64
CA LEU A 125 -12.88 12.26 -15.19
C LEU A 125 -13.56 11.98 -16.55
N LEU A 126 -14.88 12.16 -16.58
CA LEU A 126 -15.69 12.19 -17.82
C LEU A 126 -15.67 13.64 -18.34
N GLY A 127 -14.61 14.01 -19.03
CA GLY A 127 -14.38 15.37 -19.51
C GLY A 127 -12.90 15.63 -19.81
N ASP A 128 -12.58 16.89 -20.06
CA ASP A 128 -11.22 17.34 -20.43
C ASP A 128 -10.51 18.05 -19.27
N VAL A 129 -9.19 17.99 -19.29
CA VAL A 129 -8.33 18.87 -18.50
C VAL A 129 -7.67 19.85 -19.46
N ASN A 130 -8.14 21.10 -19.45
CA ASN A 130 -7.63 22.13 -20.35
C ASN A 130 -6.25 22.66 -19.92
N PRO A 131 -5.48 23.31 -20.81
CA PRO A 131 -4.24 23.97 -20.45
C PRO A 131 -4.42 24.93 -19.28
N GLY A 132 -3.53 24.85 -18.27
CA GLY A 132 -3.63 25.61 -17.03
C GLY A 132 -4.62 25.03 -15.99
N GLY A 133 -5.36 23.98 -16.33
CA GLY A 133 -6.14 23.18 -15.37
C GLY A 133 -5.25 22.11 -14.73
N THR A 134 -5.59 21.73 -13.49
CA THR A 134 -4.83 20.75 -12.68
C THR A 134 -5.75 19.66 -12.17
N ILE A 135 -5.33 18.41 -12.31
CA ILE A 135 -5.96 17.24 -11.67
C ILE A 135 -4.93 16.53 -10.81
N ARG A 136 -5.27 16.23 -9.55
CA ARG A 136 -4.40 15.55 -8.59
C ARG A 136 -5.15 14.46 -7.86
N SER A 137 -4.48 13.34 -7.63
CA SER A 137 -5.04 12.20 -6.91
C SER A 137 -3.99 11.48 -6.08
N THR A 138 -4.37 10.95 -4.91
CA THR A 138 -3.50 10.04 -4.16
C THR A 138 -3.36 8.69 -4.85
N GLY A 139 -4.34 8.29 -5.68
CA GLY A 139 -4.33 7.11 -6.54
C GLY A 139 -4.10 7.43 -8.00
N SER A 140 -4.70 6.63 -8.88
CA SER A 140 -4.61 6.75 -10.33
C SER A 140 -5.60 7.78 -10.89
N ILE A 141 -5.29 8.31 -12.08
CA ILE A 141 -6.10 9.30 -12.80
C ILE A 141 -6.49 8.74 -14.16
N TYR A 142 -7.79 8.70 -14.45
CA TYR A 142 -8.34 8.27 -15.73
C TYR A 142 -9.15 9.41 -16.35
N VAL A 143 -8.76 9.89 -17.53
CA VAL A 143 -9.42 10.98 -18.24
C VAL A 143 -10.07 10.44 -19.51
N LEU A 144 -11.41 10.33 -19.55
CA LEU A 144 -12.15 9.98 -20.76
C LEU A 144 -12.39 11.21 -21.64
N GLY A 145 -11.31 11.87 -22.02
CA GLY A 145 -11.26 13.07 -22.81
C GLY A 145 -9.82 13.47 -23.09
N HIS A 146 -9.60 14.75 -23.33
CA HIS A 146 -8.29 15.29 -23.59
C HIS A 146 -7.60 15.74 -22.30
N LEU A 147 -6.45 15.19 -22.02
CA LEU A 147 -5.56 15.68 -20.97
C LEU A 147 -4.55 16.67 -21.59
N ARG A 148 -4.80 17.97 -21.42
CA ARG A 148 -3.94 19.08 -21.95
C ARG A 148 -3.31 19.91 -20.83
N GLY A 149 -3.79 19.75 -19.60
CA GLY A 149 -3.29 20.45 -18.42
C GLY A 149 -2.22 19.69 -17.67
N TYR A 150 -2.15 19.93 -16.37
CA TYR A 150 -1.27 19.24 -15.43
C TYR A 150 -2.00 18.09 -14.75
N ALA A 151 -1.36 16.92 -14.67
CA ALA A 151 -1.88 15.78 -13.93
C ALA A 151 -0.83 15.23 -12.96
N HIS A 152 -1.25 14.95 -11.70
CA HIS A 152 -0.41 14.39 -10.65
C HIS A 152 -1.12 13.22 -9.97
N ALA A 153 -0.75 12.01 -10.33
CA ALA A 153 -1.19 10.76 -9.70
C ALA A 153 -0.24 10.36 -8.57
N GLY A 154 -0.75 9.61 -7.61
CA GLY A 154 0.07 9.14 -6.50
C GLY A 154 0.68 10.24 -5.65
N PHE A 155 0.02 11.38 -5.46
CA PHE A 155 0.65 12.55 -4.83
C PHE A 155 1.00 12.35 -3.34
N SER A 156 0.54 11.28 -2.72
CA SER A 156 0.94 10.84 -1.37
C SER A 156 2.14 9.87 -1.36
N GLY A 157 2.80 9.68 -2.51
CA GLY A 157 3.97 8.81 -2.66
C GLY A 157 3.69 7.48 -3.34
N ASP A 158 2.49 7.24 -3.87
CA ASP A 158 2.18 6.01 -4.63
C ASP A 158 2.85 6.06 -6.01
N THR A 159 3.88 5.23 -6.20
CA THR A 159 4.63 5.07 -7.45
C THR A 159 3.99 4.08 -8.42
N GLU A 160 3.02 3.28 -7.96
CA GLU A 160 2.29 2.32 -8.80
C GLU A 160 1.07 2.95 -9.49
N ALA A 161 0.70 4.18 -9.09
CA ALA A 161 -0.36 4.95 -9.72
C ALA A 161 -0.10 5.20 -11.21
N ILE A 162 -1.17 5.30 -12.00
CA ILE A 162 -1.09 5.59 -13.43
C ILE A 162 -1.88 6.85 -13.78
N ILE A 163 -1.55 7.46 -14.91
CA ILE A 163 -2.33 8.53 -15.54
C ILE A 163 -2.74 8.06 -16.93
N ALA A 164 -4.03 7.81 -17.14
CA ALA A 164 -4.57 7.39 -18.43
C ALA A 164 -5.43 8.49 -19.05
N ALA A 165 -5.37 8.65 -20.38
CA ALA A 165 -6.22 9.58 -21.09
C ALA A 165 -6.63 9.04 -22.47
N ALA A 166 -7.84 9.42 -22.93
CA ALA A 166 -8.27 9.12 -24.29
C ALA A 166 -7.37 9.84 -25.31
N VAL A 167 -6.98 11.08 -25.01
CA VAL A 167 -5.97 11.83 -25.77
C VAL A 167 -4.95 12.43 -24.79
N MET A 168 -3.72 11.94 -24.85
CA MET A 168 -2.62 12.32 -23.97
C MET A 168 -1.77 13.43 -24.60
N ASN A 169 -2.01 14.67 -24.17
CA ASN A 169 -1.22 15.84 -24.60
C ASN A 169 -1.03 16.85 -23.44
N PRO A 170 -0.53 16.41 -22.28
CA PRO A 170 -0.44 17.24 -21.08
C PRO A 170 0.64 18.31 -21.18
N THR A 171 0.51 19.36 -20.39
CA THR A 171 1.63 20.30 -20.15
C THR A 171 2.71 19.70 -19.27
N GLN A 172 2.30 18.85 -18.31
CA GLN A 172 3.19 18.13 -17.41
C GLN A 172 2.46 16.96 -16.77
N LEU A 173 3.15 15.86 -16.58
CA LEU A 173 2.71 14.72 -15.76
C LEU A 173 3.61 14.58 -14.55
N ARG A 174 3.01 14.11 -13.46
CA ARG A 174 3.72 13.69 -12.24
C ARG A 174 3.10 12.43 -11.70
N ILE A 175 3.93 11.44 -11.33
CA ILE A 175 3.53 10.24 -10.60
C ILE A 175 4.45 10.12 -9.40
N GLY A 176 3.86 10.11 -8.19
CA GLY A 176 4.63 10.25 -6.97
C GLY A 176 5.51 11.50 -7.01
N GLU A 177 6.82 11.32 -6.87
CA GLU A 177 7.80 12.42 -6.94
C GLU A 177 8.39 12.63 -8.35
N VAL A 178 8.16 11.71 -9.29
CA VAL A 178 8.74 11.76 -10.63
C VAL A 178 7.94 12.68 -11.54
N VAL A 179 8.61 13.67 -12.10
CA VAL A 179 8.03 14.67 -13.00
C VAL A 179 8.50 14.42 -14.43
N SER A 180 7.57 14.47 -15.37
CA SER A 180 7.87 14.42 -16.79
C SER A 180 7.12 15.51 -17.55
N LYS A 181 7.81 16.11 -18.52
CA LYS A 181 7.21 17.02 -19.49
C LYS A 181 7.19 16.31 -20.85
N PRO A 182 6.11 16.41 -21.61
CA PRO A 182 6.05 15.81 -22.94
C PRO A 182 7.20 16.34 -23.80
N GLY A 183 7.99 15.42 -24.34
CA GLY A 183 8.94 15.69 -25.42
C GLY A 183 8.26 15.53 -26.78
N GLU A 184 8.98 15.87 -27.86
CA GLU A 184 8.48 15.70 -29.24
C GLU A 184 8.11 14.23 -29.57
N GLU A 185 8.66 13.26 -28.83
CA GLU A 185 8.37 11.84 -29.01
C GLU A 185 6.96 11.44 -28.55
N TRP A 186 6.38 12.14 -27.54
CA TRP A 186 5.03 11.86 -27.04
C TRP A 186 3.93 12.24 -28.03
N THR A 187 4.20 13.20 -28.89
CA THR A 187 3.23 13.69 -29.89
C THR A 187 3.17 12.79 -31.13
N LYS A 188 4.15 11.91 -31.35
CA LYS A 188 4.26 11.07 -32.55
C LYS A 188 3.38 9.81 -32.53
N ASN A 189 2.89 9.39 -31.37
CA ASN A 189 2.10 8.15 -31.21
C ASN A 189 0.61 8.37 -30.97
N SER A 190 0.06 9.51 -31.32
CA SER A 190 -1.30 9.94 -31.05
C SER A 190 -2.36 9.19 -31.89
N GLY A 191 -2.61 7.96 -31.51
CA GLY A 191 -3.71 7.15 -32.04
C GLY A 191 -4.25 6.19 -31.02
N GLY A 192 -5.18 6.67 -30.14
CA GLY A 192 -5.89 5.84 -29.15
C GLY A 192 -5.55 6.20 -27.71
N THR A 193 -6.20 5.54 -26.77
CA THR A 193 -6.03 5.74 -25.33
C THR A 193 -4.65 5.28 -24.89
N GLU A 194 -3.95 6.14 -24.16
CA GLU A 194 -2.61 5.93 -23.64
C GLU A 194 -2.59 6.10 -22.12
N PHE A 195 -1.59 5.53 -21.47
CA PHE A 195 -1.34 5.73 -20.05
C PHE A 195 0.12 5.92 -19.73
N ALA A 196 0.41 6.79 -18.77
CA ALA A 196 1.71 7.01 -18.18
C ALA A 196 1.85 6.19 -16.90
N TYR A 197 3.03 5.62 -16.66
CA TYR A 197 3.38 4.82 -15.49
C TYR A 197 4.86 4.97 -15.15
N LEU A 198 5.27 4.54 -13.98
CA LEU A 198 6.68 4.49 -13.59
C LEU A 198 7.24 3.08 -13.76
N GLU A 199 8.44 2.99 -14.30
CA GLU A 199 9.29 1.82 -14.32
C GLU A 199 10.72 2.24 -14.00
N ASN A 200 11.29 1.69 -12.92
CA ASN A 200 12.64 2.04 -12.43
C ASN A 200 12.86 3.58 -12.32
N GLU A 201 11.92 4.27 -11.65
CA GLU A 201 11.93 5.73 -11.44
C GLU A 201 11.89 6.56 -12.74
N THR A 202 11.58 5.93 -13.86
CA THR A 202 11.44 6.60 -15.16
C THR A 202 9.97 6.58 -15.59
N MET A 203 9.46 7.73 -16.01
CA MET A 203 8.09 7.82 -16.54
C MET A 203 8.06 7.38 -18.00
N LEU A 204 7.23 6.37 -18.26
CA LEU A 204 7.00 5.81 -19.57
C LEU A 204 5.53 6.00 -19.97
N VAL A 205 5.28 6.03 -21.28
CA VAL A 205 3.92 6.09 -21.85
C VAL A 205 3.71 4.88 -22.76
N ALA A 206 2.58 4.20 -22.57
CA ALA A 206 2.19 3.04 -23.35
C ALA A 206 0.73 3.13 -23.80
N LYS A 207 0.37 2.34 -24.83
CA LYS A 207 -1.02 2.19 -25.25
C LYS A 207 -1.81 1.36 -24.23
N MET A 208 -3.08 1.69 -24.04
CA MET A 208 -3.96 1.07 -23.04
C MET A 208 -4.04 -0.47 -23.13
N ASN A 209 -3.89 -1.06 -24.33
CA ASN A 209 -3.91 -2.51 -24.50
C ASN A 209 -2.74 -3.24 -23.81
N TYR A 210 -1.67 -2.53 -23.41
CA TYR A 210 -0.58 -3.09 -22.62
C TYR A 210 -0.81 -3.03 -21.11
N LEU A 211 -1.81 -2.27 -20.64
CA LEU A 211 -2.09 -2.08 -19.22
C LEU A 211 -2.23 -3.40 -18.44
N PRO A 212 -2.99 -4.41 -18.90
CA PRO A 212 -3.13 -5.67 -18.15
C PRO A 212 -1.82 -6.44 -17.97
N ARG A 213 -0.82 -6.17 -18.82
CA ARG A 213 0.50 -6.80 -18.74
C ARG A 213 1.46 -6.02 -17.83
N ILE A 214 1.33 -4.69 -17.81
CA ILE A 214 2.22 -3.79 -17.06
C ILE A 214 1.72 -3.62 -15.62
N ARG A 215 0.40 -3.61 -15.41
CA ARG A 215 -0.28 -3.43 -14.11
C ARG A 215 -1.41 -4.47 -13.94
N PRO A 216 -1.08 -5.77 -13.82
CA PRO A 216 -2.08 -6.83 -13.69
C PRO A 216 -2.95 -6.66 -12.44
N GLU A 217 -2.40 -6.08 -11.37
CA GLU A 217 -3.06 -5.81 -10.09
C GLU A 217 -4.27 -4.88 -10.20
N LEU A 218 -4.32 -4.00 -11.21
CA LEU A 218 -5.48 -3.12 -11.43
C LEU A 218 -6.71 -3.89 -11.88
N GLY A 219 -6.54 -5.10 -12.47
CA GLY A 219 -7.62 -6.00 -12.84
C GLY A 219 -8.10 -6.90 -11.70
N GLU A 220 -7.31 -7.04 -10.63
CA GLU A 220 -7.58 -7.93 -9.49
C GLU A 220 -8.20 -7.20 -8.29
N LYS A 221 -8.44 -5.90 -8.37
CA LYS A 221 -9.17 -5.16 -7.31
C LYS A 221 -10.53 -5.83 -7.12
N LYS A 222 -10.61 -6.74 -6.13
CA LYS A 222 -11.87 -7.41 -5.74
C LYS A 222 -12.89 -6.35 -5.32
N ALA A 223 -14.05 -6.44 -5.92
CA ALA A 223 -15.24 -5.70 -5.53
C ALA A 223 -15.65 -5.98 -4.08
#